data_9aa9e5a55b1a5e365c0c63d602b2307b
#
_entry.id   9aa9e5a55b1a5e365c0c63d602b2307b
#
_cell.length_a   1.000
_cell.length_b   1.000
_cell.length_c   1.000
_cell.angle_alpha   90.00
_cell.angle_beta   90.00
_cell.angle_gamma   90.00
#
_symmetry.space_group_name_H-M   'P 1'
#
loop_
_entity.id
_entity.type
_entity.pdbx_description
1 polymer ?
#
loop_
_entity_poly.entity_id
_entity_poly.type
_entity_poly.pdbx_seq_one_letter_code
_entity_poly.pdbx_strand_id
1 'polypeptide(L)'
;MIYMVEMDMRLDDREAEWHEWYLAHIKVLLTVPGFRASQRFRSILPAPAPYLALHQVDSGAIFERPEYRSRGGPSSTGDWRERHSNWRRNLLEGLAETPDVPADKYVLRLENARDVALPTGVSLAWTKAAGLDRDAQEFGLAVIDDPAPFLDLAERDTRVRLYRPISEKLRETT
;
A
#
# COMPACT_ATOMS: atom_id res chain seq x y z
N MET A 1 -11.63 -0.96 -6.64
CA MET A 1 -10.26 -1.47 -6.90
C MET A 1 -9.30 -0.92 -5.87
N ILE A 2 -8.15 -1.58 -5.69
CA ILE A 2 -7.08 -1.09 -4.80
C ILE A 2 -5.90 -0.63 -5.65
N TYR A 3 -5.47 0.59 -5.46
CA TYR A 3 -4.19 1.09 -5.96
C TYR A 3 -3.16 0.92 -4.86
N MET A 4 -2.28 -0.05 -5.02
CA MET A 4 -1.23 -0.41 -4.07
C MET A 4 0.09 0.20 -4.50
N VAL A 5 0.74 0.92 -3.60
CA VAL A 5 2.05 1.54 -3.82
C VAL A 5 3.01 1.06 -2.75
N GLU A 6 4.10 0.47 -3.17
CA GLU A 6 5.22 0.10 -2.31
C GLU A 6 6.44 0.94 -2.68
N MET A 7 7.22 1.34 -1.71
CA MET A 7 8.42 2.13 -1.94
C MET A 7 9.40 2.04 -0.78
N ASP A 8 10.64 2.34 -1.09
CA ASP A 8 11.65 2.76 -0.14
C ASP A 8 11.89 4.26 -0.28
N MET A 9 12.42 4.87 0.76
CA MET A 9 12.71 6.29 0.82
C MET A 9 14.05 6.52 1.51
N ARG A 10 14.94 7.23 0.84
CA ARG A 10 16.15 7.74 1.49
C ARG A 10 15.76 8.91 2.38
N LEU A 11 15.58 8.64 3.66
CA LEU A 11 15.00 9.59 4.60
C LEU A 11 16.06 10.47 5.27
N ASP A 12 17.26 9.91 5.49
CA ASP A 12 18.30 10.57 6.28
C ASP A 12 17.70 11.08 7.62
N ASP A 13 17.72 12.38 7.85
CA ASP A 13 17.14 13.06 9.03
C ASP A 13 15.75 13.65 8.76
N ARG A 14 15.15 13.43 7.57
CA ARG A 14 13.91 14.05 7.12
C ARG A 14 12.69 13.12 7.14
N GLU A 15 12.72 12.04 7.93
CA GLU A 15 11.61 11.07 7.96
C GLU A 15 10.28 11.71 8.40
N ALA A 16 10.30 12.54 9.44
CA ALA A 16 9.10 13.20 9.93
C ALA A 16 8.50 14.14 8.87
N GLU A 17 9.34 14.95 8.21
CA GLU A 17 8.91 15.86 7.15
C GLU A 17 8.30 15.10 5.95
N TRP A 18 8.88 13.97 5.57
CA TRP A 18 8.33 13.15 4.50
C TRP A 18 6.98 12.54 4.89
N HIS A 19 6.81 12.12 6.14
CA HIS A 19 5.52 11.61 6.61
C HIS A 19 4.43 12.67 6.59
N GLU A 20 4.73 13.90 7.01
CA GLU A 20 3.81 15.03 6.94
C GLU A 20 3.43 15.36 5.50
N TRP A 21 4.45 15.44 4.62
CA TRP A 21 4.21 15.65 3.19
C TRP A 21 3.32 14.57 2.59
N TYR A 22 3.58 13.29 2.91
CA TYR A 22 2.82 12.18 2.34
C TYR A 22 1.35 12.20 2.80
N LEU A 23 1.09 12.54 4.05
CA LEU A 23 -0.28 12.72 4.54
C LEU A 23 -0.99 13.88 3.85
N ALA A 24 -0.30 15.00 3.63
CA ALA A 24 -0.82 16.11 2.84
C ALA A 24 -1.11 15.69 1.39
N HIS A 25 -0.20 14.92 0.79
CA HIS A 25 -0.38 14.38 -0.57
C HIS A 25 -1.61 13.46 -0.66
N ILE A 26 -1.83 12.59 0.31
CA ILE A 26 -3.05 11.76 0.36
C ILE A 26 -4.31 12.63 0.40
N LYS A 27 -4.32 13.70 1.20
CA LYS A 27 -5.47 14.61 1.24
C LYS A 27 -5.73 15.24 -0.13
N VAL A 28 -4.69 15.58 -0.89
CA VAL A 28 -4.81 16.04 -2.28
C VAL A 28 -5.36 14.94 -3.19
N LEU A 29 -4.87 13.71 -3.08
CA LEU A 29 -5.40 12.57 -3.85
C LEU A 29 -6.90 12.36 -3.60
N LEU A 30 -7.35 12.48 -2.36
CA LEU A 30 -8.76 12.32 -1.99
C LEU A 30 -9.67 13.43 -2.54
N THR A 31 -9.12 14.52 -3.09
CA THR A 31 -9.88 15.50 -3.87
C THR A 31 -10.02 15.14 -5.35
N VAL A 32 -9.31 14.11 -5.81
CA VAL A 32 -9.41 13.63 -7.19
C VAL A 32 -10.61 12.71 -7.31
N PRO A 33 -11.58 13.00 -8.20
CA PRO A 33 -12.76 12.17 -8.35
C PRO A 33 -12.41 10.70 -8.64
N GLY A 34 -12.89 9.81 -7.78
CA GLY A 34 -12.64 8.37 -7.87
C GLY A 34 -11.58 7.84 -6.90
N PHE A 35 -10.85 8.70 -6.18
CA PHE A 35 -10.15 8.30 -4.96
C PHE A 35 -11.09 8.36 -3.77
N ARG A 36 -11.27 7.22 -3.06
CA ARG A 36 -12.26 7.07 -1.98
C ARG A 36 -11.65 7.02 -0.59
N ALA A 37 -10.52 6.34 -0.46
CA ALA A 37 -9.85 6.18 0.82
C ALA A 37 -8.36 5.87 0.62
N SER A 38 -7.58 6.08 1.67
CA SER A 38 -6.16 5.78 1.69
C SER A 38 -5.68 5.48 3.10
N GLN A 39 -4.80 4.49 3.24
CA GLN A 39 -4.09 4.22 4.49
C GLN A 39 -2.64 3.85 4.20
N ARG A 40 -1.73 4.28 5.10
CA ARG A 40 -0.30 4.02 5.00
C ARG A 40 0.17 3.02 6.04
N PHE A 41 1.20 2.27 5.64
CA PHE A 41 1.77 1.21 6.46
C PHE A 41 3.30 1.21 6.34
N ARG A 42 3.95 0.62 7.36
CA ARG A 42 5.39 0.32 7.35
C ARG A 42 5.61 -1.14 7.68
N SER A 43 6.51 -1.79 6.96
CA SER A 43 6.94 -3.16 7.26
C SER A 43 7.52 -3.23 8.67
N ILE A 44 7.17 -4.29 9.41
CA ILE A 44 7.71 -4.55 10.75
C ILE A 44 9.04 -5.30 10.71
N LEU A 45 9.38 -5.86 9.55
CA LEU A 45 10.68 -6.49 9.28
C LEU A 45 11.42 -5.69 8.20
N PRO A 46 12.76 -5.79 8.12
CA PRO A 46 13.53 -5.18 7.04
C PRO A 46 13.03 -5.65 5.67
N ALA A 47 12.81 -4.71 4.76
CA ALA A 47 12.32 -5.00 3.41
C ALA A 47 12.85 -3.97 2.40
N PRO A 48 13.07 -4.35 1.11
CA PRO A 48 13.53 -3.42 0.08
C PRO A 48 12.58 -2.25 -0.19
N ALA A 49 11.27 -2.44 0.06
CA ALA A 49 10.25 -1.41 -0.03
C ALA A 49 9.42 -1.43 1.25
N PRO A 50 9.92 -0.80 2.35
CA PRO A 50 9.31 -0.93 3.66
C PRO A 50 8.00 -0.15 3.83
N TYR A 51 7.71 0.80 2.95
CA TYR A 51 6.48 1.60 3.00
C TYR A 51 5.46 1.09 2.01
N LEU A 52 4.23 0.97 2.48
CA LEU A 52 3.06 0.56 1.71
C LEU A 52 1.96 1.61 1.85
N ALA A 53 1.31 1.96 0.75
CA ALA A 53 0.06 2.69 0.74
C ALA A 53 -1.01 1.89 0.00
N LEU A 54 -2.18 1.76 0.61
CA LEU A 54 -3.37 1.18 -0.01
C LEU A 54 -4.39 2.29 -0.25
N HIS A 55 -4.67 2.57 -1.52
CA HIS A 55 -5.66 3.54 -1.92
C HIS A 55 -6.87 2.80 -2.51
N GLN A 56 -8.06 3.17 -2.08
CA GLN A 56 -9.30 2.72 -2.71
C GLN A 56 -9.63 3.65 -3.87
N VAL A 57 -9.78 3.08 -5.06
CA VAL A 57 -10.10 3.81 -6.29
C VAL A 57 -11.28 3.15 -7.02
N ASP A 58 -12.06 3.94 -7.75
CA ASP A 58 -13.21 3.45 -8.51
C ASP A 58 -12.75 2.56 -9.68
N SER A 59 -11.74 3.01 -10.42
CA SER A 59 -11.22 2.29 -11.58
C SER A 59 -9.82 2.78 -11.98
N GLY A 60 -9.13 2.02 -12.83
CA GLY A 60 -7.84 2.41 -13.40
C GLY A 60 -7.90 3.63 -14.32
N ALA A 61 -9.07 3.97 -14.85
CA ALA A 61 -9.24 5.15 -15.70
C ALA A 61 -8.90 6.47 -14.99
N ILE A 62 -8.88 6.47 -13.65
CA ILE A 62 -8.53 7.65 -12.86
C ILE A 62 -7.11 8.15 -13.17
N PHE A 63 -6.17 7.26 -13.47
CA PHE A 63 -4.76 7.61 -13.75
C PHE A 63 -4.57 8.34 -15.09
N GLU A 64 -5.56 8.25 -15.98
CA GLU A 64 -5.57 8.96 -17.26
C GLU A 64 -6.19 10.35 -17.18
N ARG A 65 -6.89 10.66 -16.09
CA ARG A 65 -7.60 11.93 -15.92
C ARG A 65 -6.65 13.10 -15.69
N PRO A 66 -6.96 14.29 -16.26
CA PRO A 66 -6.15 15.50 -16.05
C PRO A 66 -6.02 15.89 -14.57
N GLU A 67 -7.08 15.69 -13.77
CA GLU A 67 -7.09 15.98 -12.34
C GLU A 67 -6.04 15.16 -11.57
N TYR A 68 -5.91 13.87 -11.89
CA TYR A 68 -4.86 13.04 -11.29
C TYR A 68 -3.47 13.46 -11.77
N ARG A 69 -3.31 13.67 -13.07
CA ARG A 69 -2.02 14.03 -13.65
C ARG A 69 -1.47 15.35 -13.11
N SER A 70 -2.36 16.31 -12.80
CA SER A 70 -1.97 17.62 -12.26
C SER A 70 -1.76 17.64 -10.74
N ARG A 71 -2.41 16.74 -9.99
CA ARG A 71 -2.44 16.79 -8.52
C ARG A 71 -1.78 15.61 -7.84
N GLY A 72 -1.91 14.41 -8.41
CA GLY A 72 -1.54 13.14 -7.78
C GLY A 72 -0.47 12.35 -8.51
N GLY A 73 -0.13 12.74 -9.72
CA GLY A 73 0.85 12.02 -10.54
C GLY A 73 2.30 12.20 -10.06
N PRO A 74 3.26 11.56 -10.73
CA PRO A 74 4.69 11.65 -10.37
C PRO A 74 5.24 13.07 -10.31
N SER A 75 4.64 14.02 -11.07
CA SER A 75 5.02 15.44 -11.04
C SER A 75 4.69 16.13 -9.72
N SER A 76 3.78 15.60 -8.91
CA SER A 76 3.38 16.17 -7.62
C SER A 76 4.28 15.76 -6.46
N THR A 77 5.26 14.90 -6.69
CA THR A 77 6.19 14.42 -5.65
C THR A 77 7.29 15.42 -5.28
N GLY A 78 7.50 16.46 -6.10
CA GLY A 78 8.49 17.50 -5.82
C GLY A 78 9.88 16.94 -5.51
N ASP A 79 10.54 17.51 -4.51
CA ASP A 79 11.91 17.13 -4.09
C ASP A 79 12.03 15.70 -3.58
N TRP A 80 10.90 15.06 -3.19
CA TRP A 80 10.91 13.68 -2.73
C TRP A 80 11.09 12.67 -3.86
N ARG A 81 10.88 13.07 -5.12
CA ARG A 81 10.95 12.17 -6.28
C ARG A 81 12.30 11.46 -6.39
N GLU A 82 13.40 12.19 -6.19
CA GLU A 82 14.75 11.66 -6.31
C GLU A 82 15.20 10.83 -5.09
N ARG A 83 14.42 10.89 -4.01
CA ARG A 83 14.65 10.13 -2.78
C ARG A 83 13.92 8.81 -2.73
N HIS A 84 12.89 8.62 -3.57
CA HIS A 84 12.18 7.36 -3.70
C HIS A 84 13.03 6.32 -4.43
N SER A 85 13.01 5.10 -3.93
CA SER A 85 13.57 3.93 -4.58
C SER A 85 12.63 2.73 -4.43
N ASN A 86 12.90 1.65 -5.16
CA ASN A 86 12.08 0.44 -5.14
C ASN A 86 10.57 0.72 -5.29
N TRP A 87 10.23 1.71 -6.10
CA TRP A 87 8.85 2.13 -6.30
C TRP A 87 8.11 1.13 -7.18
N ARG A 88 7.05 0.55 -6.63
CA ARG A 88 6.17 -0.43 -7.29
C ARG A 88 4.73 0.02 -7.15
N ARG A 89 3.98 -0.03 -8.24
CA ARG A 89 2.58 0.39 -8.29
C ARG A 89 1.74 -0.68 -8.95
N ASN A 90 0.80 -1.23 -8.23
CA ASN A 90 -0.12 -2.22 -8.74
C ASN A 90 -1.56 -1.75 -8.58
N LEU A 91 -2.35 -1.92 -9.63
CA LEU A 91 -3.79 -1.76 -9.57
C LEU A 91 -4.40 -3.15 -9.41
N LEU A 92 -5.10 -3.36 -8.29
CA LEU A 92 -5.60 -4.66 -7.90
C LEU A 92 -7.13 -4.71 -8.02
N GLU A 93 -7.62 -5.77 -8.63
CA GLU A 93 -9.04 -6.14 -8.67
C GLU A 93 -9.32 -7.38 -7.82
N GLY A 94 -10.60 -7.58 -7.42
CA GLY A 94 -11.02 -8.68 -6.55
C GLY A 94 -11.43 -8.24 -5.16
N LEU A 95 -11.11 -7.01 -4.74
CA LEU A 95 -11.64 -6.37 -3.54
C LEU A 95 -12.33 -5.06 -3.89
N ALA A 96 -13.52 -4.87 -3.34
CA ALA A 96 -14.28 -3.63 -3.52
C ALA A 96 -13.70 -2.48 -2.70
N GLU A 97 -13.20 -2.78 -1.50
CA GLU A 97 -12.68 -1.78 -0.56
C GLU A 97 -11.33 -2.18 -0.01
N THR A 98 -10.51 -1.18 0.30
CA THR A 98 -9.30 -1.37 1.10
C THR A 98 -9.68 -1.73 2.53
N PRO A 99 -8.93 -2.62 3.21
CA PRO A 99 -9.16 -2.88 4.61
C PRO A 99 -9.04 -1.59 5.44
N ASP A 100 -9.80 -1.51 6.52
CA ASP A 100 -9.61 -0.52 7.58
C ASP A 100 -8.80 -1.19 8.67
N VAL A 101 -7.59 -0.70 8.91
CA VAL A 101 -6.64 -1.37 9.80
C VAL A 101 -6.37 -0.46 11.00
N PRO A 102 -6.95 -0.77 12.18
CA PRO A 102 -6.67 -0.07 13.42
C PRO A 102 -5.18 -0.12 13.81
N ALA A 103 -4.75 0.79 14.66
CA ALA A 103 -3.35 0.93 15.06
C ALA A 103 -2.75 -0.30 15.76
N ASP A 104 -3.60 -1.13 16.38
CA ASP A 104 -3.27 -2.38 17.07
C ASP A 104 -3.34 -3.63 16.19
N LYS A 105 -3.63 -3.49 14.89
CA LYS A 105 -3.71 -4.56 13.91
C LYS A 105 -2.59 -4.46 12.88
N TYR A 106 -2.46 -5.51 12.08
CA TYR A 106 -1.42 -5.62 11.07
C TYR A 106 -2.02 -6.06 9.74
N VAL A 107 -1.32 -5.74 8.65
CA VAL A 107 -1.61 -6.29 7.33
C VAL A 107 -0.60 -7.41 7.04
N LEU A 108 -1.11 -8.59 6.79
CA LEU A 108 -0.37 -9.67 6.15
C LEU A 108 -0.57 -9.54 4.64
N ARG A 109 0.53 -9.41 3.88
CA ARG A 109 0.54 -9.35 2.42
C ARG A 109 1.36 -10.50 1.84
N LEU A 110 0.76 -11.26 0.94
CA LEU A 110 1.40 -12.28 0.15
C LEU A 110 1.50 -11.85 -1.32
N GLU A 111 2.58 -12.20 -2.00
CA GLU A 111 2.85 -11.90 -3.41
C GLU A 111 3.11 -13.19 -4.18
N ASN A 112 2.23 -13.56 -5.13
CA ASN A 112 2.33 -14.81 -5.91
C ASN A 112 2.57 -16.07 -5.03
N ALA A 113 1.95 -16.15 -3.86
CA ALA A 113 2.32 -17.08 -2.81
C ALA A 113 1.14 -17.92 -2.31
N ARG A 114 0.31 -18.44 -3.23
CA ARG A 114 -0.78 -19.39 -2.88
C ARG A 114 -0.30 -20.71 -2.34
N ASP A 115 0.93 -21.06 -2.65
CA ASP A 115 1.61 -22.27 -2.20
C ASP A 115 2.13 -22.16 -0.76
N VAL A 116 2.14 -20.98 -0.17
CA VAL A 116 2.65 -20.76 1.19
C VAL A 116 1.63 -21.27 2.20
N ALA A 117 2.09 -22.19 3.05
CA ALA A 117 1.30 -22.67 4.17
C ALA A 117 1.22 -21.60 5.27
N LEU A 118 0.02 -21.14 5.57
CA LEU A 118 -0.22 -20.16 6.63
C LEU A 118 -0.67 -20.85 7.93
N PRO A 119 -0.45 -20.20 9.08
CA PRO A 119 -1.07 -20.58 10.33
C PRO A 119 -2.59 -20.69 10.20
N THR A 120 -3.19 -21.60 10.98
CA THR A 120 -4.63 -21.85 10.95
C THR A 120 -5.42 -20.61 11.37
N GLY A 121 -6.61 -20.42 10.75
CA GLY A 121 -7.53 -19.33 11.10
C GLY A 121 -7.35 -18.05 10.33
N VAL A 122 -6.37 -17.95 9.42
CA VAL A 122 -6.18 -16.77 8.56
C VAL A 122 -6.87 -16.96 7.22
N SER A 123 -7.72 -16.02 6.88
CA SER A 123 -8.38 -15.94 5.57
C SER A 123 -7.80 -14.79 4.76
N LEU A 124 -7.19 -15.10 3.62
CA LEU A 124 -6.68 -14.11 2.67
C LEU A 124 -7.75 -13.71 1.65
N ALA A 125 -7.91 -12.43 1.47
CA ALA A 125 -8.58 -11.89 0.31
C ALA A 125 -7.58 -11.81 -0.86
N TRP A 126 -7.78 -12.61 -1.89
CA TRP A 126 -6.91 -12.63 -3.06
C TRP A 126 -7.36 -11.62 -4.12
N THR A 127 -6.39 -10.88 -4.64
CA THR A 127 -6.54 -9.87 -5.68
C THR A 127 -5.66 -10.20 -6.87
N LYS A 128 -6.02 -9.69 -8.04
CA LYS A 128 -5.20 -9.81 -9.27
C LYS A 128 -4.66 -8.45 -9.66
N ALA A 129 -3.42 -8.41 -10.11
CA ALA A 129 -2.84 -7.21 -10.69
C ALA A 129 -3.43 -6.96 -12.09
N ALA A 130 -4.23 -5.90 -12.21
CA ALA A 130 -4.96 -5.55 -13.42
C ALA A 130 -4.30 -4.42 -14.24
N GLY A 131 -3.41 -3.63 -13.62
CA GLY A 131 -2.79 -2.48 -14.28
C GLY A 131 -1.58 -1.91 -13.55
N LEU A 132 -1.00 -0.87 -14.15
CA LEU A 132 0.24 -0.21 -13.77
C LEU A 132 1.45 -1.12 -13.98
N ASP A 133 2.36 -1.22 -13.00
CA ASP A 133 3.63 -1.95 -13.18
C ASP A 133 3.43 -3.46 -13.37
N ARG A 134 2.42 -4.05 -12.72
CA ARG A 134 2.06 -5.47 -12.84
C ARG A 134 3.25 -6.42 -12.63
N ASP A 135 4.11 -6.07 -11.71
CA ASP A 135 5.32 -6.82 -11.39
C ASP A 135 5.06 -8.13 -10.63
N ALA A 136 3.85 -8.31 -10.13
CA ALA A 136 3.31 -9.57 -9.64
C ALA A 136 1.94 -9.84 -10.28
N GLN A 137 1.51 -11.12 -10.28
CA GLN A 137 0.22 -11.51 -10.86
C GLN A 137 -0.92 -11.35 -9.87
N GLU A 138 -0.65 -11.67 -8.59
CA GLU A 138 -1.67 -11.65 -7.54
C GLU A 138 -1.08 -11.32 -6.18
N PHE A 139 -1.95 -10.79 -5.32
CA PHE A 139 -1.64 -10.50 -3.92
C PHE A 139 -2.73 -11.05 -3.01
N GLY A 140 -2.33 -11.69 -1.92
CA GLY A 140 -3.21 -12.04 -0.81
C GLY A 140 -3.09 -10.99 0.29
N LEU A 141 -4.21 -10.50 0.79
CA LEU A 141 -4.28 -9.51 1.88
C LEU A 141 -5.15 -10.04 3.02
N ALA A 142 -4.66 -9.89 4.24
CA ALA A 142 -5.45 -10.12 5.46
C ALA A 142 -5.14 -9.08 6.52
N VAL A 143 -6.12 -8.73 7.32
CA VAL A 143 -5.90 -8.02 8.59
C VAL A 143 -5.78 -9.07 9.68
N ILE A 144 -4.72 -8.99 10.46
CA ILE A 144 -4.41 -9.92 11.55
C ILE A 144 -4.19 -9.17 12.86
N ASP A 145 -4.50 -9.84 13.97
CA ASP A 145 -4.37 -9.27 15.32
C ASP A 145 -2.94 -9.36 15.83
N ASP A 146 -2.30 -10.50 15.58
CA ASP A 146 -0.97 -10.81 16.09
C ASP A 146 -0.02 -11.21 14.95
N PRO A 147 1.08 -10.49 14.73
CA PRO A 147 2.05 -10.83 13.70
C PRO A 147 2.99 -11.98 14.11
N ALA A 148 3.08 -12.32 15.41
CA ALA A 148 4.07 -13.27 15.92
C ALA A 148 4.05 -14.63 15.20
N PRO A 149 2.90 -15.25 14.89
CA PRO A 149 2.86 -16.53 14.17
C PRO A 149 3.42 -16.48 12.75
N PHE A 150 3.64 -15.28 12.19
CA PHE A 150 4.08 -15.08 10.79
C PHE A 150 5.51 -14.57 10.67
N LEU A 151 6.17 -14.19 11.77
CA LEU A 151 7.51 -13.57 11.74
C LEU A 151 8.53 -14.49 11.07
N ASP A 152 8.67 -15.72 11.54
CA ASP A 152 9.61 -16.69 10.97
C ASP A 152 9.34 -16.98 9.48
N LEU A 153 8.08 -16.95 9.07
CA LEU A 153 7.69 -17.13 7.69
C LEU A 153 8.11 -15.93 6.84
N ALA A 154 7.85 -14.73 7.32
CA ALA A 154 8.18 -13.49 6.62
C ALA A 154 9.70 -13.23 6.56
N GLU A 155 10.48 -13.74 7.52
CA GLU A 155 11.95 -13.69 7.47
C GLU A 155 12.53 -14.65 6.42
N ARG A 156 11.91 -15.81 6.23
CA ARG A 156 12.39 -16.86 5.31
C ARG A 156 11.85 -16.72 3.89
N ASP A 157 10.68 -16.12 3.71
CA ASP A 157 10.03 -15.98 2.41
C ASP A 157 9.71 -14.51 2.12
N THR A 158 10.47 -13.90 1.22
CA THR A 158 10.33 -12.51 0.84
C THR A 158 9.00 -12.19 0.16
N ARG A 159 8.22 -13.20 -0.26
CA ARG A 159 6.87 -13.06 -0.79
C ARG A 159 5.84 -12.76 0.30
N VAL A 160 6.19 -13.01 1.56
CA VAL A 160 5.34 -12.75 2.73
C VAL A 160 5.83 -11.50 3.42
N ARG A 161 4.97 -10.54 3.66
CA ARG A 161 5.29 -9.29 4.35
C ARG A 161 4.25 -8.94 5.39
N LEU A 162 4.73 -8.35 6.46
CA LEU A 162 3.94 -7.89 7.59
C LEU A 162 4.08 -6.38 7.73
N TYR A 163 2.97 -5.69 7.80
CA TYR A 163 2.95 -4.24 7.90
C TYR A 163 2.12 -3.79 9.10
N ARG A 164 2.59 -2.74 9.78
CA ARG A 164 1.79 -1.99 10.76
C ARG A 164 1.28 -0.70 10.14
N PRO A 165 0.09 -0.21 10.49
CA PRO A 165 -0.37 1.10 10.07
C PRO A 165 0.51 2.20 10.65
N ILE A 166 0.78 3.23 9.86
CA ILE A 166 1.46 4.48 10.24
C ILE A 166 0.58 5.71 10.00
N SER A 167 -0.67 5.48 9.63
CA SER A 167 -1.72 6.49 9.57
C SER A 167 -3.08 5.86 9.84
N GLU A 168 -4.05 6.67 10.24
CA GLU A 168 -5.46 6.30 10.14
C GLU A 168 -5.86 6.17 8.66
N LYS A 169 -6.96 5.46 8.41
CA LYS A 169 -7.57 5.41 7.08
C LYS A 169 -8.30 6.73 6.81
N LEU A 170 -7.73 7.52 5.91
CA LEU A 170 -8.35 8.75 5.43
C LEU A 170 -9.37 8.41 4.34
N ARG A 171 -10.48 9.17 4.29
CA ARG A 171 -11.56 9.00 3.32
C ARG A 171 -11.82 10.33 2.60
N GLU A 172 -12.40 10.26 1.40
CA GLU A 172 -12.89 11.47 0.72
C GLU A 172 -13.86 12.23 1.64
N THR A 173 -13.77 13.54 1.58
CA THR A 173 -14.76 14.40 2.27
C THR A 173 -15.96 14.53 1.35
N THR A 174 -17.10 14.05 1.78
CA THR A 174 -18.41 14.23 1.11
C THR A 174 -18.81 15.69 1.08
#